data_75cd87bf05de96baa4ba6d1da78e70ea
#
_entry.id   75cd87bf05de96baa4ba6d1da78e70ea
#
_cell.length_a   1.000
_cell.length_b   1.000
_cell.length_c   1.000
_cell.angle_alpha   90.00
_cell.angle_beta   90.00
_cell.angle_gamma   90.00
#
_symmetry.space_group_name_H-M   'P 1'
#
loop_
_entity.id
_entity.type
_entity.pdbx_description
1 polymer ?
#
loop_
_entity_poly.entity_id
_entity_poly.type
_entity_poly.pdbx_seq_one_letter_code
_entity_poly.pdbx_strand_id
1 'polypeptide(L)'
;PAMTHKNMAIEALNNDKDVFIEKPFCLSLTDAQKLSELATNKNRILMVGHLLNYHNAFIKMKELIKNGKIGVPQNIRANRLALGAIRSEESVIYDLSAHDISMILSIVKELPIDVNVQSIHHHDNVGPDAVSIKLSFSKGLTALINSDWMSPYKEHKFSIIGSKGSLIFNDTKNWSEKLLYNPSFVT
;
A
#
# COMPACT_ATOMS: atom_id res chain seq x y z
N PRO A 1 -0.68 -11.92 15.39
CA PRO A 1 -0.71 -10.51 15.80
C PRO A 1 0.58 -9.78 15.37
N ALA A 2 0.48 -8.52 14.93
CA ALA A 2 1.61 -7.73 14.42
C ALA A 2 2.79 -7.64 15.41
N MET A 3 2.50 -7.61 16.72
CA MET A 3 3.52 -7.58 17.77
C MET A 3 4.42 -8.82 17.81
N THR A 4 3.96 -9.96 17.32
CA THR A 4 4.73 -11.22 17.34
C THR A 4 5.62 -11.40 16.11
N HIS A 5 5.38 -10.65 15.04
CA HIS A 5 6.04 -10.82 13.75
C HIS A 5 7.57 -10.76 13.87
N LYS A 6 8.08 -9.74 14.56
CA LYS A 6 9.52 -9.56 14.76
C LYS A 6 10.19 -10.76 15.41
N ASN A 7 9.68 -11.20 16.56
CA ASN A 7 10.33 -12.25 17.34
C ASN A 7 10.29 -13.59 16.61
N MET A 8 9.16 -13.93 16.00
CA MET A 8 9.02 -15.15 15.20
C MET A 8 9.93 -15.14 13.97
N ALA A 9 10.06 -13.98 13.30
CA ALA A 9 10.95 -13.86 12.15
C ALA A 9 12.43 -13.98 12.55
N ILE A 10 12.85 -13.38 13.69
CA ILE A 10 14.22 -13.53 14.22
C ILE A 10 14.51 -14.99 14.50
N GLU A 11 13.60 -15.69 15.17
CA GLU A 11 13.77 -17.10 15.51
C GLU A 11 13.91 -17.96 14.25
N ALA A 12 13.04 -17.77 13.26
CA ALA A 12 13.07 -18.49 11.99
C ALA A 12 14.38 -18.23 11.21
N LEU A 13 14.78 -16.96 11.08
CA LEU A 13 16.02 -16.58 10.39
C LEU A 13 17.26 -17.15 11.10
N ASN A 14 17.29 -17.16 12.44
CA ASN A 14 18.39 -17.73 13.20
C ASN A 14 18.48 -19.26 13.06
N ASN A 15 17.35 -19.91 12.76
CA ASN A 15 17.28 -21.33 12.44
C ASN A 15 17.39 -21.59 10.93
N ASP A 16 17.98 -20.65 10.18
CA ASP A 16 18.28 -20.75 8.73
C ASP A 16 17.04 -21.04 7.88
N LYS A 17 15.88 -20.48 8.24
CA LYS A 17 14.65 -20.57 7.46
C LYS A 17 14.44 -19.30 6.64
N ASP A 18 13.88 -19.46 5.43
CA ASP A 18 13.26 -18.38 4.70
C ASP A 18 11.95 -17.98 5.39
N VAL A 19 11.60 -16.70 5.37
CA VAL A 19 10.46 -16.16 6.11
C VAL A 19 9.50 -15.43 5.19
N PHE A 20 8.24 -15.85 5.20
CA PHE A 20 7.12 -15.08 4.70
C PHE A 20 6.36 -14.53 5.90
N ILE A 21 6.19 -13.21 5.97
CA ILE A 21 5.58 -12.51 7.10
C ILE A 21 4.40 -11.67 6.62
N GLU A 22 3.30 -11.71 7.38
CA GLU A 22 2.12 -10.88 7.07
C GLU A 22 2.37 -9.39 7.33
N LYS A 23 1.56 -8.56 6.69
CA LYS A 23 1.55 -7.11 6.97
C LYS A 23 0.87 -6.83 8.35
N PRO A 24 1.28 -5.79 9.08
CA PRO A 24 2.45 -4.96 8.81
C PRO A 24 3.75 -5.73 9.09
N PHE A 25 4.77 -5.47 8.31
CA PHE A 25 6.07 -6.13 8.46
C PHE A 25 6.60 -6.02 9.90
N CYS A 26 6.67 -4.78 10.40
CA CYS A 26 7.03 -4.44 11.78
C CYS A 26 6.27 -3.18 12.19
N LEU A 27 6.14 -2.97 13.50
CA LEU A 27 5.57 -1.75 14.07
C LEU A 27 6.62 -0.64 14.30
N SER A 28 7.92 -0.95 14.07
CA SER A 28 9.04 -0.04 14.22
C SER A 28 9.99 -0.12 13.03
N LEU A 29 10.42 1.03 12.51
CA LEU A 29 11.41 1.11 11.45
C LEU A 29 12.73 0.45 11.84
N THR A 30 13.18 0.67 13.06
CA THR A 30 14.43 0.07 13.58
C THR A 30 14.35 -1.46 13.57
N ASP A 31 13.21 -2.03 13.93
CA ASP A 31 13.02 -3.47 13.92
C ASP A 31 12.96 -4.04 12.50
N ALA A 32 12.31 -3.32 11.58
CA ALA A 32 12.28 -3.69 10.17
C ALA A 32 13.69 -3.71 9.55
N GLN A 33 14.50 -2.70 9.87
CA GLN A 33 15.90 -2.63 9.42
C GLN A 33 16.72 -3.80 9.95
N LYS A 34 16.65 -4.08 11.25
CA LYS A 34 17.37 -5.21 11.89
C LYS A 34 16.98 -6.56 11.29
N LEU A 35 15.69 -6.77 11.01
CA LEU A 35 15.23 -8.01 10.37
C LEU A 35 15.76 -8.13 8.93
N SER A 36 15.75 -7.04 8.18
CA SER A 36 16.26 -7.02 6.81
C SER A 36 17.77 -7.30 6.78
N GLU A 37 18.52 -6.69 7.69
CA GLU A 37 19.96 -6.95 7.87
C GLU A 37 20.23 -8.41 8.27
N LEU A 38 19.47 -8.95 9.23
CA LEU A 38 19.61 -10.33 9.68
C LEU A 38 19.36 -11.31 8.53
N ALA A 39 18.30 -11.11 7.74
CA ALA A 39 18.00 -11.95 6.59
C ALA A 39 19.13 -11.90 5.54
N THR A 40 19.65 -10.70 5.27
CA THR A 40 20.78 -10.52 4.35
C THR A 40 22.03 -11.23 4.84
N ASN A 41 22.41 -11.04 6.13
CA ASN A 41 23.59 -11.65 6.74
C ASN A 41 23.49 -13.19 6.78
N LYS A 42 22.29 -13.71 6.92
CA LYS A 42 22.00 -15.15 6.92
C LYS A 42 21.83 -15.73 5.50
N ASN A 43 21.83 -14.87 4.46
CA ASN A 43 21.51 -15.25 3.09
C ASN A 43 20.15 -15.99 2.99
N ARG A 44 19.11 -15.43 3.64
CA ARG A 44 17.74 -15.96 3.66
C ARG A 44 16.77 -15.01 3.00
N ILE A 45 15.70 -15.56 2.44
CA ILE A 45 14.61 -14.78 1.86
C ILE A 45 13.71 -14.28 2.99
N LEU A 46 13.46 -12.97 2.98
CA LEU A 46 12.48 -12.34 3.84
C LEU A 46 11.47 -11.62 2.97
N MET A 47 10.24 -12.09 2.95
CA MET A 47 9.15 -11.57 2.11
C MET A 47 7.98 -11.10 2.96
N VAL A 48 7.43 -9.94 2.63
CA VAL A 48 6.24 -9.38 3.29
C VAL A 48 4.99 -9.63 2.45
N GLY A 49 3.90 -10.00 3.10
CA GLY A 49 2.61 -10.35 2.51
C GLY A 49 1.82 -9.17 1.93
N HIS A 50 2.42 -8.39 1.05
CA HIS A 50 1.72 -7.34 0.32
C HIS A 50 0.89 -7.91 -0.84
N LEU A 51 -0.19 -8.64 -0.50
CA LEU A 51 -0.99 -9.46 -1.41
C LEU A 51 -1.46 -8.73 -2.67
N LEU A 52 -1.84 -7.45 -2.56
CA LEU A 52 -2.38 -6.69 -3.69
C LEU A 52 -1.36 -6.47 -4.81
N ASN A 53 -0.06 -6.51 -4.50
CA ASN A 53 0.98 -6.45 -5.53
C ASN A 53 0.98 -7.66 -6.48
N TYR A 54 0.36 -8.76 -6.05
CA TYR A 54 0.23 -10.02 -6.80
C TYR A 54 -1.18 -10.23 -7.36
N HIS A 55 -2.10 -9.30 -7.12
CA HIS A 55 -3.45 -9.37 -7.70
C HIS A 55 -3.38 -9.18 -9.22
N ASN A 56 -3.95 -10.10 -10.01
CA ASN A 56 -3.80 -10.12 -11.48
C ASN A 56 -4.25 -8.82 -12.16
N ALA A 57 -5.33 -8.17 -11.68
CA ALA A 57 -5.76 -6.89 -12.25
C ALA A 57 -4.72 -5.78 -11.96
N PHE A 58 -4.07 -5.79 -10.80
CA PHE A 58 -3.01 -4.84 -10.48
C PHE A 58 -1.72 -5.13 -11.25
N ILE A 59 -1.37 -6.40 -11.45
CA ILE A 59 -0.25 -6.81 -12.33
C ILE A 59 -0.51 -6.28 -13.75
N LYS A 60 -1.74 -6.46 -14.27
CA LYS A 60 -2.12 -5.93 -15.59
C LYS A 60 -2.08 -4.40 -15.64
N MET A 61 -2.49 -3.72 -14.58
CA MET A 61 -2.36 -2.26 -14.46
C MET A 61 -0.90 -1.83 -14.60
N LYS A 62 0.04 -2.46 -13.87
CA LYS A 62 1.48 -2.18 -13.97
C LYS A 62 2.04 -2.41 -15.38
N GLU A 63 1.60 -3.47 -16.04
CA GLU A 63 1.97 -3.75 -17.44
C GLU A 63 1.51 -2.63 -18.38
N LEU A 64 0.25 -2.19 -18.26
CA LEU A 64 -0.29 -1.11 -19.09
C LEU A 64 0.43 0.22 -18.87
N ILE A 65 0.78 0.54 -17.62
CA ILE A 65 1.58 1.72 -17.29
C ILE A 65 2.95 1.63 -17.95
N LYS A 66 3.64 0.49 -17.80
CA LYS A 66 4.97 0.25 -18.37
C LYS A 66 4.96 0.37 -19.90
N ASN A 67 3.88 -0.06 -20.54
CA ASN A 67 3.70 0.03 -22.00
C ASN A 67 3.24 1.43 -22.47
N GLY A 68 3.20 2.43 -21.58
CA GLY A 68 2.87 3.81 -21.92
C GLY A 68 1.41 4.08 -22.22
N LYS A 69 0.48 3.16 -21.87
CA LYS A 69 -0.95 3.26 -22.19
C LYS A 69 -1.60 4.56 -21.69
N ILE A 70 -1.15 5.05 -20.52
CA ILE A 70 -1.66 6.30 -19.93
C ILE A 70 -0.70 7.50 -20.13
N GLY A 71 0.40 7.32 -20.86
CA GLY A 71 1.45 8.34 -20.96
C GLY A 71 2.26 8.48 -19.68
N VAL A 72 2.67 9.71 -19.34
CA VAL A 72 3.42 10.02 -18.13
C VAL A 72 2.48 10.04 -16.92
N PRO A 73 2.69 9.23 -15.88
CA PRO A 73 1.92 9.29 -14.65
C PRO A 73 2.04 10.67 -13.97
N GLN A 74 0.93 11.23 -13.53
CA GLN A 74 0.84 12.56 -12.93
C GLN A 74 0.27 12.54 -11.52
N ASN A 75 -0.76 11.70 -11.29
CA ASN A 75 -1.42 11.61 -10.00
C ASN A 75 -1.89 10.17 -9.71
N ILE A 76 -1.76 9.75 -8.46
CA ILE A 76 -2.31 8.49 -7.95
C ILE A 76 -3.32 8.83 -6.86
N ARG A 77 -4.44 8.10 -6.83
CA ARG A 77 -5.44 8.18 -5.77
C ARG A 77 -5.79 6.78 -5.32
N ALA A 78 -5.74 6.56 -4.01
CA ALA A 78 -6.10 5.31 -3.38
C ALA A 78 -7.10 5.56 -2.25
N ASN A 79 -8.23 4.89 -2.31
CA ASN A 79 -9.24 4.90 -1.25
C ASN A 79 -9.43 3.49 -0.73
N ARG A 80 -9.27 3.34 0.58
CA ARG A 80 -9.53 2.10 1.31
C ARG A 80 -10.39 2.41 2.51
N LEU A 81 -11.68 2.42 2.24
CA LEU A 81 -12.74 2.87 3.15
C LEU A 81 -13.66 1.70 3.45
N ALA A 82 -13.96 1.46 4.70
CA ALA A 82 -14.96 0.48 5.10
C ALA A 82 -15.35 0.68 6.56
N LEU A 83 -16.64 0.59 6.88
CA LEU A 83 -17.04 0.36 8.25
C LEU A 83 -16.58 -1.05 8.65
N GLY A 84 -15.58 -1.12 9.53
CA GLY A 84 -14.91 -2.36 9.88
C GLY A 84 -14.65 -2.51 11.37
N ALA A 85 -13.90 -3.54 11.72
CA ALA A 85 -13.43 -3.72 13.08
C ALA A 85 -12.30 -2.73 13.37
N ILE A 86 -12.55 -1.84 14.32
CA ILE A 86 -11.53 -0.94 14.86
C ILE A 86 -10.54 -1.79 15.64
N ARG A 87 -9.25 -1.65 15.33
CA ARG A 87 -8.21 -2.45 15.97
C ARG A 87 -7.59 -1.69 17.13
N SER A 88 -7.37 -2.38 18.24
CA SER A 88 -6.74 -1.80 19.43
C SER A 88 -5.21 -1.81 19.40
N GLU A 89 -4.60 -2.68 18.57
CA GLU A 89 -3.15 -2.91 18.58
C GLU A 89 -2.40 -2.22 17.43
N GLU A 90 -3.12 -1.75 16.42
CA GLU A 90 -2.54 -1.10 15.24
C GLU A 90 -3.45 0.04 14.75
N SER A 91 -2.90 1.00 14.03
CA SER A 91 -3.65 2.10 13.42
C SER A 91 -4.16 1.74 12.03
N VAL A 92 -5.12 2.54 11.53
CA VAL A 92 -5.60 2.44 10.14
C VAL A 92 -4.46 2.53 9.11
N ILE A 93 -3.35 3.18 9.45
CA ILE A 93 -2.16 3.27 8.58
C ILE A 93 -1.56 1.89 8.36
N TYR A 94 -1.30 1.14 9.44
CA TYR A 94 -0.72 -0.20 9.35
C TYR A 94 -1.70 -1.23 8.81
N ASP A 95 -3.00 -1.08 9.13
CA ASP A 95 -4.00 -2.03 8.65
C ASP A 95 -4.38 -1.80 7.18
N LEU A 96 -4.73 -0.58 6.81
CA LEU A 96 -5.28 -0.26 5.48
C LEU A 96 -4.26 0.44 4.57
N SER A 97 -3.64 1.55 5.01
CA SER A 97 -2.79 2.35 4.13
C SER A 97 -1.53 1.60 3.67
N ALA A 98 -1.03 0.66 4.46
CA ALA A 98 0.14 -0.16 4.10
C ALA A 98 -0.01 -0.88 2.76
N HIS A 99 -1.23 -1.32 2.41
CA HIS A 99 -1.51 -1.93 1.12
C HIS A 99 -1.30 -0.93 -0.02
N ASP A 100 -1.90 0.25 0.09
CA ASP A 100 -1.88 1.26 -0.97
C ASP A 100 -0.50 1.89 -1.10
N ILE A 101 0.22 2.12 0.02
CA ILE A 101 1.62 2.55 0.02
C ILE A 101 2.49 1.54 -0.75
N SER A 102 2.33 0.24 -0.47
CA SER A 102 3.10 -0.80 -1.16
C SER A 102 2.81 -0.84 -2.67
N MET A 103 1.54 -0.65 -3.05
CA MET A 103 1.13 -0.57 -4.47
C MET A 103 1.76 0.65 -5.15
N ILE A 104 1.70 1.83 -4.53
CA ILE A 104 2.29 3.07 -5.04
C ILE A 104 3.79 2.87 -5.26
N LEU A 105 4.53 2.42 -4.23
CA LEU A 105 5.96 2.21 -4.31
C LEU A 105 6.34 1.16 -5.37
N SER A 106 5.49 0.15 -5.59
CA SER A 106 5.70 -0.85 -6.64
C SER A 106 5.60 -0.30 -8.07
N ILE A 107 4.86 0.80 -8.27
CA ILE A 107 4.72 1.51 -9.54
C ILE A 107 5.81 2.57 -9.69
N VAL A 108 5.95 3.43 -8.67
CA VAL A 108 6.81 4.64 -8.74
C VAL A 108 8.29 4.30 -8.66
N LYS A 109 8.66 3.25 -7.90
CA LYS A 109 10.04 2.75 -7.73
C LYS A 109 11.00 3.73 -7.08
N GLU A 110 10.51 4.73 -6.36
CA GLU A 110 11.29 5.67 -5.56
C GLU A 110 10.57 5.99 -4.25
N LEU A 111 11.28 6.48 -3.26
CA LEU A 111 10.69 6.98 -2.02
C LEU A 111 10.11 8.38 -2.25
N PRO A 112 9.05 8.76 -1.52
CA PRO A 112 8.53 10.11 -1.58
C PRO A 112 9.56 11.11 -1.03
N ILE A 113 9.61 12.30 -1.63
CA ILE A 113 10.45 13.42 -1.17
C ILE A 113 9.76 14.27 -0.10
N ASP A 114 8.43 14.16 -0.01
CA ASP A 114 7.62 14.83 1.00
C ASP A 114 6.41 13.99 1.36
N VAL A 115 6.03 14.01 2.65
CA VAL A 115 4.89 13.30 3.20
C VAL A 115 4.09 14.23 4.09
N ASN A 116 2.81 14.42 3.76
CA ASN A 116 1.87 15.15 4.59
C ASN A 116 0.74 14.22 5.04
N VAL A 117 0.40 14.25 6.33
CA VAL A 117 -0.63 13.38 6.91
C VAL A 117 -1.62 14.20 7.69
N GLN A 118 -2.90 14.01 7.41
CA GLN A 118 -4.01 14.45 8.24
C GLN A 118 -4.70 13.24 8.85
N SER A 119 -4.91 13.24 10.14
CA SER A 119 -5.47 12.11 10.87
C SER A 119 -6.66 12.51 11.73
N ILE A 120 -7.57 11.55 11.90
CA ILE A 120 -8.77 11.68 12.74
C ILE A 120 -8.72 10.54 13.76
N HIS A 121 -8.99 10.89 15.01
CA HIS A 121 -9.06 9.97 16.14
C HIS A 121 -10.46 10.08 16.74
N HIS A 122 -11.22 9.00 16.67
CA HIS A 122 -12.56 8.91 17.27
C HIS A 122 -12.56 8.03 18.53
N HIS A 123 -11.55 7.18 18.66
CA HIS A 123 -11.42 6.22 19.74
C HIS A 123 -10.05 6.34 20.41
N ASP A 124 -9.97 5.94 21.68
CA ASP A 124 -8.71 5.89 22.45
C ASP A 124 -7.85 4.68 21.99
N ASN A 125 -7.49 4.65 20.72
CA ASN A 125 -6.66 3.61 20.11
C ASN A 125 -5.18 4.03 20.06
N VAL A 126 -4.32 3.06 19.72
CA VAL A 126 -2.87 3.29 19.53
C VAL A 126 -2.56 4.25 18.38
N GLY A 127 -3.53 4.57 17.51
CA GLY A 127 -3.33 5.46 16.38
C GLY A 127 -4.64 5.95 15.77
N PRO A 128 -4.59 6.66 14.63
CA PRO A 128 -5.78 7.21 14.00
C PRO A 128 -6.71 6.14 13.45
N ASP A 129 -8.02 6.47 13.45
CA ASP A 129 -9.09 5.66 12.85
C ASP A 129 -9.30 6.00 11.36
N ALA A 130 -8.96 7.22 10.98
CA ALA A 130 -8.96 7.67 9.59
C ALA A 130 -7.75 8.55 9.28
N VAL A 131 -7.25 8.46 8.04
CA VAL A 131 -6.12 9.26 7.56
C VAL A 131 -6.30 9.66 6.11
N SER A 132 -5.79 10.87 5.80
CA SER A 132 -5.48 11.30 4.45
C SER A 132 -3.98 11.54 4.34
N ILE A 133 -3.31 10.80 3.47
CA ILE A 133 -1.86 10.87 3.28
C ILE A 133 -1.58 11.40 1.87
N LYS A 134 -0.79 12.46 1.78
CA LYS A 134 -0.24 12.96 0.52
C LYS A 134 1.24 12.60 0.45
N LEU A 135 1.62 11.90 -0.61
CA LEU A 135 3.01 11.59 -0.94
C LEU A 135 3.39 12.43 -2.17
N SER A 136 4.50 13.13 -2.09
CA SER A 136 5.07 13.87 -3.23
C SER A 136 6.34 13.18 -3.69
N PHE A 137 6.49 12.99 -4.99
CA PHE A 137 7.62 12.31 -5.60
C PHE A 137 8.42 13.25 -6.50
N SER A 138 9.58 12.80 -6.93
CA SER A 138 10.36 13.51 -7.94
C SER A 138 9.52 13.72 -9.22
N LYS A 139 9.84 14.74 -10.01
CA LYS A 139 9.16 15.06 -11.28
C LYS A 139 7.67 15.43 -11.15
N GLY A 140 7.21 15.80 -9.94
CA GLY A 140 5.88 16.34 -9.71
C GLY A 140 4.74 15.30 -9.60
N LEU A 141 5.04 14.00 -9.65
CA LEU A 141 4.05 12.97 -9.35
C LEU A 141 3.59 13.09 -7.89
N THR A 142 2.29 13.01 -7.67
CA THR A 142 1.69 12.98 -6.33
C THR A 142 0.80 11.77 -6.14
N ALA A 143 0.72 11.27 -4.91
CA ALA A 143 -0.24 10.26 -4.52
C ALA A 143 -1.05 10.71 -3.30
N LEU A 144 -2.36 10.46 -3.35
CA LEU A 144 -3.30 10.71 -2.26
C LEU A 144 -3.89 9.39 -1.81
N ILE A 145 -3.78 9.09 -0.52
CA ILE A 145 -4.29 7.88 0.10
C ILE A 145 -5.31 8.29 1.16
N ASN A 146 -6.51 7.75 1.10
CA ASN A 146 -7.51 7.87 2.14
C ASN A 146 -7.82 6.49 2.69
N SER A 147 -7.64 6.32 3.99
CA SER A 147 -7.97 5.09 4.70
C SER A 147 -8.83 5.42 5.90
N ASP A 148 -9.95 4.70 6.06
CA ASP A 148 -10.93 5.02 7.07
C ASP A 148 -11.70 3.75 7.51
N TRP A 149 -11.67 3.45 8.81
CA TRP A 149 -12.44 2.37 9.42
C TRP A 149 -13.90 2.74 9.70
N MET A 150 -14.21 4.05 9.72
CA MET A 150 -15.51 4.59 10.08
C MET A 150 -16.37 4.96 8.88
N SER A 151 -15.85 4.76 7.67
CA SER A 151 -16.60 5.11 6.46
C SER A 151 -17.91 4.33 6.35
N PRO A 152 -19.05 5.01 6.13
CA PRO A 152 -20.37 4.36 6.03
C PRO A 152 -20.52 3.51 4.76
N TYR A 153 -19.58 3.55 3.84
CA TYR A 153 -19.56 2.76 2.61
C TYR A 153 -18.19 2.11 2.40
N LYS A 154 -18.19 0.99 1.66
CA LYS A 154 -16.97 0.28 1.31
C LYS A 154 -16.44 0.75 -0.05
N GLU A 155 -15.19 1.21 -0.07
CA GLU A 155 -14.47 1.54 -1.29
C GLU A 155 -13.04 1.02 -1.21
N HIS A 156 -12.64 0.14 -2.13
CA HIS A 156 -11.26 -0.29 -2.32
C HIS A 156 -10.86 0.03 -3.76
N LYS A 157 -10.44 1.28 -3.98
CA LYS A 157 -10.16 1.81 -5.31
C LYS A 157 -8.77 2.41 -5.38
N PHE A 158 -8.03 2.02 -6.40
CA PHE A 158 -6.72 2.56 -6.74
C PHE A 158 -6.76 3.08 -8.16
N SER A 159 -6.47 4.36 -8.37
CA SER A 159 -6.48 4.98 -9.69
C SER A 159 -5.17 5.70 -9.97
N ILE A 160 -4.73 5.65 -11.22
CA ILE A 160 -3.57 6.38 -11.71
C ILE A 160 -3.97 7.17 -12.94
N ILE A 161 -3.67 8.46 -12.90
CA ILE A 161 -3.96 9.43 -13.95
C ILE A 161 -2.64 9.81 -14.61
N GLY A 162 -2.60 9.67 -15.90
CA GLY A 162 -1.46 10.06 -16.73
C GLY A 162 -1.84 11.04 -17.82
N SER A 163 -0.86 11.47 -18.60
CA SER A 163 -1.03 12.48 -19.66
C SER A 163 -1.88 12.04 -20.86
N LYS A 164 -2.16 10.73 -21.00
CA LYS A 164 -2.93 10.17 -22.13
C LYS A 164 -4.15 9.34 -21.72
N GLY A 165 -4.42 9.25 -20.41
CA GLY A 165 -5.54 8.48 -19.90
C GLY A 165 -5.36 8.10 -18.45
N SER A 166 -6.28 7.30 -17.93
CA SER A 166 -6.25 6.80 -16.57
C SER A 166 -6.59 5.32 -16.48
N LEU A 167 -6.09 4.68 -15.43
CA LEU A 167 -6.42 3.32 -15.06
C LEU A 167 -7.03 3.31 -13.68
N ILE A 168 -8.06 2.48 -13.48
CA ILE A 168 -8.74 2.32 -12.19
C ILE A 168 -8.77 0.82 -11.87
N PHE A 169 -8.15 0.45 -10.75
CA PHE A 169 -8.33 -0.84 -10.12
C PHE A 169 -9.32 -0.70 -8.97
N ASN A 170 -10.42 -1.46 -9.03
CA ASN A 170 -11.45 -1.48 -7.99
C ASN A 170 -11.65 -2.92 -7.50
N ASP A 171 -11.16 -3.20 -6.29
CA ASP A 171 -11.18 -4.54 -5.73
C ASP A 171 -12.57 -5.00 -5.24
N THR A 172 -13.52 -4.08 -5.07
CA THR A 172 -14.89 -4.40 -4.68
C THR A 172 -15.78 -4.84 -5.85
N LYS A 173 -15.31 -4.72 -7.08
CA LYS A 173 -16.06 -5.06 -8.29
C LYS A 173 -15.90 -6.53 -8.69
N ASN A 174 -16.81 -7.00 -9.55
CA ASN A 174 -16.69 -8.30 -10.21
C ASN A 174 -15.41 -8.36 -11.06
N TRP A 175 -14.93 -9.56 -11.33
CA TRP A 175 -13.64 -9.76 -11.99
C TRP A 175 -13.49 -9.01 -13.32
N SER A 176 -14.52 -9.01 -14.15
CA SER A 176 -14.55 -8.32 -15.44
C SER A 176 -14.49 -6.80 -15.35
N GLU A 177 -14.79 -6.23 -14.18
CA GLU A 177 -14.87 -4.77 -13.95
C GLU A 177 -13.77 -4.26 -13.01
N LYS A 178 -12.87 -5.15 -12.53
CA LYS A 178 -11.83 -4.77 -11.56
C LYS A 178 -10.82 -3.78 -12.13
N LEU A 179 -10.55 -3.81 -13.43
CA LEU A 179 -9.60 -2.91 -14.08
C LEU A 179 -10.27 -2.20 -15.25
N LEU A 180 -10.34 -0.88 -15.16
CA LEU A 180 -10.89 0.00 -16.19
C LEU A 180 -9.78 0.90 -16.74
N TYR A 181 -9.84 1.16 -18.05
CA TYR A 181 -9.04 2.16 -18.74
C TYR A 181 -9.94 3.25 -19.31
N ASN A 182 -9.64 4.51 -18.98
CA ASN A 182 -10.30 5.67 -19.54
C ASN A 182 -9.27 6.46 -20.36
N PRO A 183 -9.47 6.62 -21.68
CA PRO A 183 -8.62 7.50 -22.49
C PRO A 183 -8.82 8.96 -22.04
N SER A 184 -7.78 9.77 -22.09
CA SER A 184 -7.89 11.21 -21.86
C SER A 184 -8.51 11.86 -23.10
N PHE A 185 -9.52 12.70 -22.88
CA PHE A 185 -10.15 13.53 -23.90
C PHE A 185 -9.81 15.02 -23.69
N VAL A 186 -8.72 15.33 -23.00
CA VAL A 186 -8.27 16.71 -22.88
C VAL A 186 -7.69 17.11 -24.24
N THR A 187 -8.50 17.80 -25.01
CA THR A 187 -8.11 18.51 -26.23
C THR A 187 -7.51 19.86 -25.86
#